data_ac5b0ee42f1f2b38588907464065cec1
#
_entry.id   ac5b0ee42f1f2b38588907464065cec1
#
_cell.length_a   1.000
_cell.length_b   1.000
_cell.length_c   1.000
_cell.angle_alpha   90.00
_cell.angle_beta   90.00
_cell.angle_gamma   90.00
#
_symmetry.space_group_name_H-M   'P 1'
#
loop_
_entity.id
_entity.type
_entity.pdbx_description
1 polymer ?
#
loop_
_entity_poly.entity_id
_entity_poly.type
_entity_poly.pdbx_seq_one_letter_code
_entity_poly.pdbx_strand_id
1 'polypeptide(L)'
;MNFVFWSSQIDIKIMKTYFIAIMMMVFPCLMQSQDKPVQLKQINIVKTNYQNFKDGEIVNKTVVFKDGKIQTITTSDVVQHFFYNPNGLLDMTVKDKVGSDWKEVVNYTYNADNNITKLVKKYQEGSDYITKTVTFTYEGARIKVITKKSTNHQNIVEDIEYIVENGIIVRRTSRDRNKAIIGKIEYSYTNDNVVRHRGLVGDKISKTFTFDDKKSVDQLIVQNLFGDNYKIIVPMISYHEDEFAFESISYNNETNFSPSSTVLVGISKKYKYNKLNYPISCSQLEENGIVKTEKTFIYE
;
A
#
# COMPACT_ATOMS: atom_id res chain seq x y z
N MET A 1 -27.95 -29.57 75.39
CA MET A 1 -27.45 -30.22 74.16
C MET A 1 -27.09 -29.09 73.20
N ASN A 2 -25.82 -28.64 73.22
CA ASN A 2 -25.37 -27.53 72.39
C ASN A 2 -24.63 -28.09 71.20
N PHE A 3 -25.18 -27.90 69.99
CA PHE A 3 -24.48 -28.18 68.73
C PHE A 3 -23.64 -26.97 68.36
N VAL A 4 -22.32 -27.20 68.30
CA VAL A 4 -21.34 -26.22 67.77
C VAL A 4 -21.27 -26.39 66.29
N PHE A 5 -21.72 -25.39 65.50
CA PHE A 5 -21.45 -25.27 64.05
C PHE A 5 -20.03 -24.70 63.86
N TRP A 6 -19.10 -25.52 63.43
CA TRP A 6 -17.85 -25.08 62.90
C TRP A 6 -18.06 -24.61 61.45
N SER A 7 -17.86 -23.34 61.19
CA SER A 7 -18.05 -22.74 59.89
C SER A 7 -16.82 -22.99 58.96
N SER A 8 -17.10 -23.49 57.82
CA SER A 8 -16.16 -23.82 56.71
C SER A 8 -15.62 -22.57 55.94
N GLN A 9 -15.21 -21.50 56.67
CA GLN A 9 -14.69 -20.30 55.99
C GLN A 9 -13.21 -20.37 55.55
N ILE A 10 -12.47 -21.40 55.99
CA ILE A 10 -11.04 -21.51 55.68
C ILE A 10 -10.79 -22.05 54.26
N ASP A 11 -11.66 -22.90 53.73
CA ASP A 11 -11.43 -23.56 52.40
C ASP A 11 -11.62 -22.66 51.20
N ILE A 12 -12.47 -21.62 51.30
CA ILE A 12 -12.74 -20.71 50.16
C ILE A 12 -11.54 -19.77 49.90
N LYS A 13 -10.79 -19.37 50.89
CA LYS A 13 -9.63 -18.49 50.75
C LYS A 13 -8.45 -19.22 50.13
N ILE A 14 -8.23 -20.46 50.52
CA ILE A 14 -7.18 -21.32 50.00
C ILE A 14 -7.46 -21.68 48.55
N MET A 15 -8.71 -22.07 48.21
CA MET A 15 -9.12 -22.33 46.80
C MET A 15 -8.97 -21.12 45.89
N LYS A 16 -9.33 -19.91 46.33
CA LYS A 16 -9.13 -18.69 45.54
C LYS A 16 -7.66 -18.39 45.29
N THR A 17 -6.79 -18.63 46.25
CA THR A 17 -5.34 -18.41 46.11
C THR A 17 -4.69 -19.40 45.14
N TYR A 18 -5.11 -20.67 45.16
CA TYR A 18 -4.65 -21.68 44.19
C TYR A 18 -5.20 -21.42 42.78
N PHE A 19 -6.43 -20.95 42.67
CA PHE A 19 -7.01 -20.62 41.36
C PHE A 19 -6.33 -19.43 40.71
N ILE A 20 -5.97 -18.40 41.46
CA ILE A 20 -5.19 -17.24 40.98
C ILE A 20 -3.74 -17.65 40.64
N ALA A 21 -3.11 -18.53 41.44
CA ALA A 21 -1.76 -19.04 41.15
C ALA A 21 -1.73 -19.92 39.87
N ILE A 22 -2.73 -20.76 39.66
CA ILE A 22 -2.86 -21.57 38.44
C ILE A 22 -3.17 -20.67 37.24
N MET A 23 -4.03 -19.66 37.32
CA MET A 23 -4.24 -18.69 36.26
C MET A 23 -2.99 -17.90 35.92
N MET A 24 -2.16 -17.50 36.92
CA MET A 24 -0.90 -16.80 36.64
C MET A 24 0.19 -17.69 36.06
N MET A 25 0.15 -19.02 36.23
CA MET A 25 1.07 -19.96 35.58
C MET A 25 0.63 -20.40 34.20
N VAL A 26 -0.67 -20.43 33.91
CA VAL A 26 -1.20 -20.83 32.61
C VAL A 26 -1.15 -19.66 31.60
N PHE A 27 -1.35 -18.41 32.06
CA PHE A 27 -1.31 -17.22 31.20
C PHE A 27 0.03 -17.00 30.49
N PRO A 28 1.23 -17.17 31.13
CA PRO A 28 2.49 -17.07 30.42
C PRO A 28 2.71 -18.19 29.40
N CYS A 29 2.22 -19.41 29.66
CA CYS A 29 2.34 -20.52 28.71
C CYS A 29 1.44 -20.37 27.48
N LEU A 30 0.29 -19.71 27.60
CA LEU A 30 -0.58 -19.38 26.46
C LEU A 30 -0.04 -18.21 25.63
N MET A 31 0.81 -17.35 26.22
CA MET A 31 1.47 -16.25 25.50
C MET A 31 2.76 -16.67 24.78
N GLN A 32 3.32 -17.86 25.04
CA GLN A 32 4.56 -18.32 24.41
C GLN A 32 4.38 -19.03 23.07
N SER A 33 3.16 -19.22 22.60
CA SER A 33 2.87 -19.70 21.25
C SER A 33 2.41 -18.56 20.33
N GLN A 34 3.06 -17.40 20.41
CA GLN A 34 3.00 -16.49 19.27
C GLN A 34 3.97 -17.06 18.23
N ASP A 35 3.42 -17.82 17.28
CA ASP A 35 4.10 -18.11 16.02
C ASP A 35 4.69 -16.78 15.53
N LYS A 36 6.00 -16.77 15.28
CA LYS A 36 6.66 -15.58 14.73
C LYS A 36 5.82 -15.12 13.55
N PRO A 37 5.46 -13.84 13.47
CA PRO A 37 4.66 -13.36 12.37
C PRO A 37 5.39 -13.75 11.08
N VAL A 38 4.69 -14.45 10.19
CA VAL A 38 5.21 -14.88 8.90
C VAL A 38 5.69 -13.63 8.16
N GLN A 39 6.98 -13.55 7.87
CA GLN A 39 7.57 -12.39 7.22
C GLN A 39 7.72 -12.65 5.73
N LEU A 40 7.32 -11.69 4.93
CA LEU A 40 7.53 -11.73 3.49
C LEU A 40 9.02 -11.50 3.18
N LYS A 41 9.63 -12.44 2.46
CA LYS A 41 11.04 -12.41 2.05
C LYS A 41 11.23 -11.90 0.64
N GLN A 42 10.38 -12.35 -0.29
CA GLN A 42 10.52 -12.04 -1.70
C GLN A 42 9.19 -12.15 -2.44
N ILE A 43 9.00 -11.30 -3.45
CA ILE A 43 7.95 -11.47 -4.47
C ILE A 43 8.64 -11.55 -5.83
N ASN A 44 8.35 -12.61 -6.59
CA ASN A 44 8.70 -12.72 -7.99
C ASN A 44 7.47 -12.39 -8.83
N ILE A 45 7.62 -11.50 -9.80
CA ILE A 45 6.57 -11.04 -10.69
C ILE A 45 7.02 -11.29 -12.12
N VAL A 46 6.23 -12.02 -12.87
CA VAL A 46 6.42 -12.26 -14.30
C VAL A 46 5.24 -11.65 -15.03
N LYS A 47 5.49 -10.64 -15.85
CA LYS A 47 4.49 -10.00 -16.70
C LYS A 47 4.75 -10.42 -18.15
N THR A 48 3.74 -11.01 -18.78
CA THR A 48 3.78 -11.40 -20.18
C THR A 48 2.80 -10.54 -20.97
N ASN A 49 3.28 -9.92 -22.04
CA ASN A 49 2.47 -9.09 -22.94
C ASN A 49 2.34 -9.79 -24.28
N TYR A 50 1.12 -10.13 -24.70
CA TYR A 50 0.80 -10.84 -25.95
C TYR A 50 0.36 -9.91 -27.09
N GLN A 51 0.63 -8.60 -26.99
CA GLN A 51 0.06 -7.56 -27.88
C GLN A 51 0.32 -7.78 -29.38
N ASN A 52 1.27 -8.63 -29.79
CA ASN A 52 1.63 -8.83 -31.18
C ASN A 52 1.59 -10.29 -31.67
N PHE A 53 0.91 -11.20 -30.99
CA PHE A 53 0.80 -12.64 -31.34
C PHE A 53 2.15 -13.36 -31.64
N LYS A 54 3.29 -12.70 -31.40
CA LYS A 54 4.62 -13.27 -31.41
C LYS A 54 5.10 -13.30 -29.97
N ASP A 55 5.85 -14.33 -29.61
CA ASP A 55 6.44 -14.61 -28.30
C ASP A 55 6.46 -13.40 -27.37
N GLY A 56 5.47 -13.34 -26.44
CA GLY A 56 5.15 -12.13 -25.70
C GLY A 56 6.36 -11.58 -24.95
N GLU A 57 6.51 -10.26 -24.95
CA GLU A 57 7.55 -9.61 -24.14
C GLU A 57 7.39 -10.01 -22.67
N ILE A 58 8.44 -10.59 -22.09
CA ILE A 58 8.45 -11.05 -20.71
C ILE A 58 9.26 -10.06 -19.88
N VAL A 59 8.59 -9.43 -18.91
CA VAL A 59 9.24 -8.61 -17.91
C VAL A 59 9.27 -9.36 -16.58
N ASN A 60 10.48 -9.65 -16.10
CA ASN A 60 10.70 -10.23 -14.77
C ASN A 60 11.00 -9.12 -13.78
N LYS A 61 10.32 -9.15 -12.62
CA LYS A 61 10.53 -8.22 -11.52
C LYS A 61 10.66 -8.99 -10.21
N THR A 62 11.69 -8.70 -9.45
CA THR A 62 11.92 -9.28 -8.11
C THR A 62 11.88 -8.19 -7.07
N VAL A 63 11.08 -8.40 -6.01
CA VAL A 63 11.02 -7.53 -4.83
C VAL A 63 11.62 -8.28 -3.66
N VAL A 64 12.63 -7.73 -3.01
CA VAL A 64 13.32 -8.34 -1.86
C VAL A 64 12.98 -7.56 -0.60
N PHE A 65 12.69 -8.28 0.49
CA PHE A 65 12.34 -7.74 1.79
C PHE A 65 13.40 -8.13 2.83
N LYS A 66 13.55 -7.29 3.84
CA LYS A 66 14.29 -7.57 5.06
C LYS A 66 13.54 -6.93 6.23
N ASP A 67 13.30 -7.71 7.29
CA ASP A 67 12.55 -7.26 8.48
C ASP A 67 11.18 -6.65 8.11
N GLY A 68 10.47 -7.27 7.16
CA GLY A 68 9.16 -6.84 6.65
C GLY A 68 9.19 -5.62 5.74
N LYS A 69 10.35 -5.01 5.45
CA LYS A 69 10.51 -3.80 4.64
C LYS A 69 11.15 -4.11 3.29
N ILE A 70 10.67 -3.46 2.22
CA ILE A 70 11.29 -3.56 0.91
C ILE A 70 12.73 -3.05 0.97
N GLN A 71 13.67 -3.83 0.46
CA GLN A 71 15.06 -3.40 0.28
C GLN A 71 15.32 -2.99 -1.15
N THR A 72 14.91 -3.85 -2.09
CA THR A 72 15.15 -3.60 -3.51
C THR A 72 13.98 -4.09 -4.36
N ILE A 73 13.82 -3.43 -5.50
CA ILE A 73 13.02 -3.92 -6.63
C ILE A 73 13.96 -3.98 -7.83
N THR A 74 14.07 -5.14 -8.47
CA THR A 74 14.97 -5.37 -9.60
C THR A 74 14.18 -5.85 -10.81
N THR A 75 14.46 -5.26 -11.97
CA THR A 75 14.08 -5.75 -13.29
C THR A 75 15.35 -6.04 -14.11
N SER A 76 15.22 -6.40 -15.40
CA SER A 76 16.37 -6.60 -16.30
C SER A 76 17.27 -5.37 -16.43
N ASP A 77 16.68 -4.19 -16.38
CA ASP A 77 17.31 -2.92 -16.75
C ASP A 77 17.33 -1.86 -15.64
N VAL A 78 16.63 -2.11 -14.52
CA VAL A 78 16.50 -1.16 -13.42
C VAL A 78 16.64 -1.84 -12.07
N VAL A 79 17.36 -1.20 -11.14
CA VAL A 79 17.37 -1.54 -9.72
C VAL A 79 16.90 -0.34 -8.93
N GLN A 80 15.90 -0.54 -8.07
CA GLN A 80 15.38 0.48 -7.14
C GLN A 80 15.70 0.08 -5.71
N HIS A 81 16.32 0.96 -4.95
CA HIS A 81 16.68 0.82 -3.54
C HIS A 81 15.75 1.64 -2.66
N PHE A 82 15.44 1.13 -1.47
CA PHE A 82 14.56 1.74 -0.49
C PHE A 82 15.31 2.02 0.81
N PHE A 83 15.18 3.23 1.32
CA PHE A 83 15.84 3.70 2.54
C PHE A 83 14.79 4.22 3.51
N TYR A 84 15.01 4.01 4.80
CA TYR A 84 14.05 4.31 5.86
C TYR A 84 14.64 5.23 6.89
N ASN A 85 13.82 6.13 7.43
CA ASN A 85 14.19 7.01 8.53
C ASN A 85 14.22 6.23 9.87
N PRO A 86 14.71 6.84 10.98
CA PRO A 86 14.75 6.18 12.29
C PRO A 86 13.37 5.73 12.82
N ASN A 87 12.28 6.38 12.39
CA ASN A 87 10.91 5.96 12.73
C ASN A 87 10.44 4.78 11.89
N GLY A 88 11.26 4.30 10.96
CA GLY A 88 10.95 3.17 10.09
C GLY A 88 10.06 3.50 8.90
N LEU A 89 9.78 4.78 8.62
CA LEU A 89 9.03 5.21 7.43
C LEU A 89 9.95 5.35 6.23
N LEU A 90 9.40 5.18 5.02
CA LEU A 90 10.14 5.37 3.77
C LEU A 90 10.68 6.81 3.68
N ASP A 91 12.00 6.96 3.61
CA ASP A 91 12.69 8.25 3.57
C ASP A 91 13.14 8.62 2.16
N MET A 92 13.68 7.63 1.44
CA MET A 92 14.21 7.84 0.10
C MET A 92 14.08 6.59 -0.76
N THR A 93 13.85 6.77 -2.05
CA THR A 93 14.11 5.72 -3.05
C THR A 93 15.15 6.20 -4.05
N VAL A 94 15.99 5.27 -4.51
CA VAL A 94 16.97 5.51 -5.58
C VAL A 94 16.74 4.45 -6.64
N LYS A 95 16.50 4.89 -7.88
CA LYS A 95 16.35 4.01 -9.03
C LYS A 95 17.53 4.23 -9.97
N ASP A 96 18.25 3.18 -10.24
CA ASP A 96 19.42 3.17 -11.11
C ASP A 96 19.12 2.32 -12.35
N LYS A 97 19.47 2.80 -13.55
CA LYS A 97 19.38 2.02 -14.77
C LYS A 97 20.67 1.26 -15.01
N VAL A 98 20.57 -0.05 -15.20
CA VAL A 98 21.72 -0.93 -15.41
C VAL A 98 22.49 -0.52 -16.68
N GLY A 99 23.82 -0.36 -16.57
CA GLY A 99 24.69 0.01 -17.69
C GLY A 99 24.58 1.46 -18.14
N SER A 100 24.06 2.36 -17.29
CA SER A 100 23.89 3.79 -17.60
C SER A 100 24.11 4.63 -16.34
N ASP A 101 24.46 5.90 -16.50
CA ASP A 101 24.57 6.87 -15.39
C ASP A 101 23.20 7.45 -14.99
N TRP A 102 22.13 7.00 -15.63
CA TRP A 102 20.79 7.48 -15.33
C TRP A 102 20.36 7.08 -13.92
N LYS A 103 19.88 8.07 -13.18
CA LYS A 103 19.42 7.92 -11.80
C LYS A 103 18.17 8.75 -11.54
N GLU A 104 17.24 8.15 -10.81
CA GLU A 104 16.09 8.83 -10.22
C GLU A 104 16.16 8.74 -8.70
N VAL A 105 15.97 9.87 -8.03
CA VAL A 105 15.94 9.94 -6.56
C VAL A 105 14.64 10.58 -6.12
N VAL A 106 13.93 9.91 -5.20
CA VAL A 106 12.73 10.43 -4.56
C VAL A 106 12.97 10.53 -3.06
N ASN A 107 12.79 11.72 -2.48
CA ASN A 107 12.90 11.96 -1.05
C ASN A 107 11.52 12.25 -0.46
N TYR A 108 11.22 11.70 0.71
CA TYR A 108 9.98 11.84 1.45
C TYR A 108 10.24 12.58 2.77
N THR A 109 9.41 13.56 3.10
CA THR A 109 9.52 14.32 4.36
C THR A 109 8.20 14.22 5.11
N TYR A 110 8.28 14.08 6.43
CA TYR A 110 7.14 13.88 7.31
C TYR A 110 7.12 14.95 8.41
N ASN A 111 5.94 15.23 8.97
CA ASN A 111 5.80 16.00 10.21
C ASN A 111 5.89 15.08 11.45
N ALA A 112 5.72 15.67 12.64
CA ALA A 112 5.77 14.93 13.91
C ALA A 112 4.69 13.84 14.05
N ASP A 113 3.56 13.98 13.33
CA ASP A 113 2.45 13.03 13.32
C ASP A 113 2.63 11.93 12.26
N ASN A 114 3.82 11.82 11.65
CA ASN A 114 4.14 10.91 10.55
C ASN A 114 3.28 11.11 9.28
N ASN A 115 2.68 12.29 9.11
CA ASN A 115 2.05 12.65 7.86
C ASN A 115 3.10 13.16 6.87
N ILE A 116 3.01 12.73 5.60
CA ILE A 116 3.90 13.22 4.55
C ILE A 116 3.65 14.71 4.30
N THR A 117 4.70 15.52 4.32
CA THR A 117 4.60 16.97 4.06
C THR A 117 5.22 17.38 2.74
N LYS A 118 6.18 16.58 2.24
CA LYS A 118 6.86 16.88 0.98
C LYS A 118 7.39 15.61 0.33
N LEU A 119 7.35 15.61 -1.00
CA LEU A 119 8.03 14.65 -1.86
C LEU A 119 8.85 15.43 -2.88
N VAL A 120 10.11 15.05 -3.08
CA VAL A 120 10.99 15.65 -4.10
C VAL A 120 11.56 14.55 -4.96
N LYS A 121 11.17 14.53 -6.23
CA LYS A 121 11.67 13.62 -7.25
C LYS A 121 12.65 14.37 -8.15
N LYS A 122 13.84 13.79 -8.35
CA LYS A 122 14.86 14.31 -9.24
C LYS A 122 15.27 13.23 -10.22
N TYR A 123 15.25 13.53 -11.51
CA TYR A 123 15.67 12.61 -12.57
C TYR A 123 16.10 13.38 -13.82
N GLN A 124 16.74 12.66 -14.74
CA GLN A 124 17.10 13.18 -16.05
C GLN A 124 16.19 12.57 -17.12
N GLU A 125 15.68 13.41 -18.01
CA GLU A 125 14.89 13.01 -19.18
C GLU A 125 15.52 13.65 -20.42
N GLY A 126 16.19 12.83 -21.25
CA GLY A 126 17.05 13.35 -22.34
C GLY A 126 18.19 14.20 -21.80
N SER A 127 18.27 15.47 -22.24
CA SER A 127 19.26 16.46 -21.75
C SER A 127 18.77 17.23 -20.51
N ASP A 128 17.50 17.12 -20.14
CA ASP A 128 16.88 17.94 -19.11
C ASP A 128 16.99 17.31 -17.72
N TYR A 129 17.41 18.12 -16.75
CA TYR A 129 17.29 17.77 -15.34
C TYR A 129 15.93 18.23 -14.82
N ILE A 130 15.14 17.28 -14.36
CA ILE A 130 13.79 17.50 -13.88
C ILE A 130 13.77 17.42 -12.35
N THR A 131 13.16 18.43 -11.74
CA THR A 131 12.79 18.39 -10.32
C THR A 131 11.27 18.52 -10.18
N LYS A 132 10.64 17.48 -9.65
CA LYS A 132 9.22 17.49 -9.27
C LYS A 132 9.13 17.61 -7.75
N THR A 133 8.48 18.67 -7.26
CA THR A 133 8.22 18.88 -5.83
C THR A 133 6.73 18.81 -5.59
N VAL A 134 6.30 17.94 -4.68
CA VAL A 134 4.92 17.81 -4.21
C VAL A 134 4.90 18.25 -2.75
N THR A 135 4.06 19.23 -2.42
CA THR A 135 3.90 19.75 -1.05
C THR A 135 2.49 19.43 -0.57
N PHE A 136 2.38 18.86 0.63
CA PHE A 136 1.13 18.47 1.27
C PHE A 136 0.86 19.38 2.48
N THR A 137 -0.29 20.04 2.50
CA THR A 137 -0.72 20.92 3.59
C THR A 137 -2.02 20.39 4.18
N TYR A 138 -2.02 20.11 5.47
CA TYR A 138 -3.15 19.53 6.20
C TYR A 138 -3.96 20.64 6.87
N GLU A 139 -5.26 20.75 6.54
CA GLU A 139 -6.19 21.75 7.06
C GLU A 139 -7.47 21.05 7.56
N GLY A 140 -7.42 20.46 8.76
CA GLY A 140 -8.51 19.65 9.29
C GLY A 140 -8.79 18.44 8.39
N ALA A 141 -10.03 18.33 7.89
CA ALA A 141 -10.45 17.27 6.97
C ALA A 141 -9.97 17.45 5.52
N ARG A 142 -9.20 18.48 5.23
CA ARG A 142 -8.71 18.78 3.87
C ARG A 142 -7.21 18.65 3.79
N ILE A 143 -6.73 18.12 2.68
CA ILE A 143 -5.31 18.09 2.34
C ILE A 143 -5.17 18.80 0.99
N LYS A 144 -4.44 19.90 0.98
CA LYS A 144 -4.07 20.61 -0.24
C LYS A 144 -2.72 20.11 -0.71
N VAL A 145 -2.64 19.80 -2.00
CA VAL A 145 -1.43 19.29 -2.62
C VAL A 145 -1.07 20.19 -3.80
N ILE A 146 0.12 20.75 -3.74
CA ILE A 146 0.69 21.55 -4.81
C ILE A 146 1.87 20.82 -5.41
N THR A 147 1.77 20.48 -6.69
CA THR A 147 2.87 19.91 -7.46
C THR A 147 3.50 20.98 -8.32
N LYS A 148 4.83 21.09 -8.21
CA LYS A 148 5.66 21.93 -9.08
C LYS A 148 6.64 21.02 -9.82
N LYS A 149 6.56 20.98 -11.14
CA LYS A 149 7.53 20.32 -12.01
C LYS A 149 8.36 21.43 -12.68
N SER A 150 9.65 21.48 -12.39
CA SER A 150 10.62 22.39 -13.01
C SER A 150 11.49 21.62 -13.96
N THR A 151 11.56 22.07 -15.20
CA THR A 151 12.50 21.62 -16.23
C THR A 151 13.36 22.80 -16.65
N ASN A 152 14.36 22.59 -17.51
CA ASN A 152 15.16 23.68 -18.07
C ASN A 152 14.32 24.70 -18.86
N HIS A 153 13.10 24.34 -19.27
CA HIS A 153 12.26 25.14 -20.18
C HIS A 153 10.89 25.54 -19.62
N GLN A 154 10.37 24.83 -18.60
CA GLN A 154 9.00 25.04 -18.11
C GLN A 154 8.85 24.83 -16.61
N ASN A 155 7.92 25.59 -16.02
CA ASN A 155 7.40 25.36 -14.66
C ASN A 155 5.92 25.01 -14.74
N ILE A 156 5.57 23.78 -14.40
CA ILE A 156 4.19 23.30 -14.36
C ILE A 156 3.75 23.27 -12.90
N VAL A 157 2.54 23.77 -12.63
CA VAL A 157 1.93 23.77 -11.29
C VAL A 157 0.57 23.09 -11.38
N GLU A 158 0.37 22.07 -10.56
CA GLU A 158 -0.92 21.39 -10.37
C GLU A 158 -1.43 21.66 -8.97
N ASP A 159 -2.74 21.86 -8.83
CA ASP A 159 -3.44 22.09 -7.56
C ASP A 159 -4.48 20.99 -7.35
N ILE A 160 -4.30 20.23 -6.28
CA ILE A 160 -5.16 19.09 -5.94
C ILE A 160 -5.62 19.24 -4.50
N GLU A 161 -6.90 18.97 -4.26
CA GLU A 161 -7.51 18.91 -2.94
C GLU A 161 -8.03 17.49 -2.67
N TYR A 162 -7.70 16.96 -1.52
CA TYR A 162 -8.28 15.72 -0.98
C TYR A 162 -9.16 16.03 0.22
N ILE A 163 -10.27 15.31 0.34
CA ILE A 163 -11.14 15.31 1.51
C ILE A 163 -10.96 14.00 2.24
N VAL A 164 -10.71 14.09 3.54
CA VAL A 164 -10.49 12.96 4.45
C VAL A 164 -11.66 12.87 5.41
N GLU A 165 -12.25 11.68 5.55
CA GLU A 165 -13.28 11.37 6.53
C GLU A 165 -12.89 10.07 7.23
N ASN A 166 -12.92 10.03 8.56
CA ASN A 166 -12.57 8.86 9.36
C ASN A 166 -11.19 8.25 9.00
N GLY A 167 -10.20 9.09 8.71
CA GLY A 167 -8.84 8.64 8.39
C GLY A 167 -8.65 8.05 6.98
N ILE A 168 -9.61 8.23 6.07
CA ILE A 168 -9.53 7.76 4.69
C ILE A 168 -9.88 8.89 3.71
N ILE A 169 -9.30 8.86 2.51
CA ILE A 169 -9.62 9.81 1.45
C ILE A 169 -10.94 9.40 0.79
N VAL A 170 -11.95 10.30 0.85
CA VAL A 170 -13.27 10.07 0.22
C VAL A 170 -13.44 10.83 -1.09
N ARG A 171 -12.62 11.85 -1.34
CA ARG A 171 -12.71 12.65 -2.58
C ARG A 171 -11.38 13.27 -2.95
N ARG A 172 -11.12 13.34 -4.27
CA ARG A 172 -10.04 14.10 -4.89
C ARG A 172 -10.63 15.11 -5.88
N THR A 173 -10.13 16.35 -5.84
CA THR A 173 -10.48 17.41 -6.81
C THR A 173 -9.20 17.99 -7.39
N SER A 174 -9.06 18.00 -8.71
CA SER A 174 -7.94 18.59 -9.43
C SER A 174 -8.39 19.89 -10.10
N ARG A 175 -7.55 20.93 -10.05
CA ARG A 175 -7.82 22.26 -10.59
C ARG A 175 -6.73 22.67 -11.58
N ASP A 176 -7.13 23.39 -12.60
CA ASP A 176 -6.19 24.04 -13.51
C ASP A 176 -5.58 25.33 -12.91
N ARG A 177 -4.76 26.03 -13.71
CA ARG A 177 -4.12 27.30 -13.29
C ARG A 177 -5.14 28.42 -12.99
N ASN A 178 -6.32 28.38 -13.60
CA ASN A 178 -7.41 29.32 -13.41
C ASN A 178 -8.33 28.93 -12.24
N LYS A 179 -7.96 27.88 -11.48
CA LYS A 179 -8.75 27.29 -10.39
C LYS A 179 -10.05 26.62 -10.83
N ALA A 180 -10.28 26.43 -12.13
CA ALA A 180 -11.40 25.64 -12.63
C ALA A 180 -11.20 24.16 -12.31
N ILE A 181 -12.27 23.47 -11.94
CA ILE A 181 -12.22 22.03 -11.65
C ILE A 181 -12.10 21.26 -12.97
N ILE A 182 -10.98 20.58 -13.15
CA ILE A 182 -10.68 19.74 -14.33
C ILE A 182 -10.84 18.24 -14.05
N GLY A 183 -10.86 17.84 -12.78
CA GLY A 183 -11.06 16.45 -12.36
C GLY A 183 -11.69 16.37 -10.97
N LYS A 184 -12.64 15.45 -10.80
CA LYS A 184 -13.22 15.13 -9.50
C LYS A 184 -13.53 13.64 -9.41
N ILE A 185 -13.01 12.98 -8.38
CA ILE A 185 -13.20 11.56 -8.12
C ILE A 185 -13.72 11.39 -6.69
N GLU A 186 -14.72 10.54 -6.53
CA GLU A 186 -15.21 10.06 -5.23
C GLU A 186 -14.81 8.59 -5.05
N TYR A 187 -14.47 8.25 -3.81
CA TYR A 187 -14.09 6.90 -3.37
C TYR A 187 -15.17 6.37 -2.42
N SER A 188 -15.58 5.13 -2.62
CA SER A 188 -16.50 4.43 -1.73
C SER A 188 -15.79 3.23 -1.09
N TYR A 189 -16.08 2.99 0.18
CA TYR A 189 -15.45 1.95 0.98
C TYR A 189 -16.49 1.03 1.60
N THR A 190 -16.13 -0.25 1.74
CA THR A 190 -16.89 -1.24 2.50
C THR A 190 -15.90 -2.17 3.19
N ASN A 191 -16.03 -2.37 4.50
CA ASN A 191 -15.16 -3.23 5.30
C ASN A 191 -13.66 -2.94 5.07
N ASP A 192 -13.27 -1.67 5.13
CA ASP A 192 -11.90 -1.20 4.87
C ASP A 192 -11.36 -1.45 3.45
N ASN A 193 -12.21 -1.82 2.51
CA ASN A 193 -11.85 -1.99 1.10
C ASN A 193 -12.40 -0.86 0.25
N VAL A 194 -11.59 -0.37 -0.69
CA VAL A 194 -12.02 0.61 -1.71
C VAL A 194 -12.86 -0.14 -2.75
N VAL A 195 -14.19 -0.05 -2.67
CA VAL A 195 -15.07 -0.80 -3.58
C VAL A 195 -15.41 -0.05 -4.87
N ARG A 196 -15.22 1.27 -4.89
CA ARG A 196 -15.53 2.09 -6.07
C ARG A 196 -14.71 3.37 -6.13
N HIS A 197 -14.24 3.70 -7.35
CA HIS A 197 -13.87 5.05 -7.75
C HIS A 197 -14.91 5.58 -8.72
N ARG A 198 -15.44 6.78 -8.49
CA ARG A 198 -16.44 7.42 -9.36
C ARG A 198 -15.92 8.73 -9.89
N GLY A 199 -15.63 8.82 -11.19
CA GLY A 199 -15.32 10.07 -11.86
C GLY A 199 -16.58 10.93 -12.02
N LEU A 200 -16.54 12.19 -11.59
CA LEU A 200 -17.64 13.15 -11.66
C LEU A 200 -17.39 14.27 -12.67
N VAL A 201 -16.14 14.70 -12.79
CA VAL A 201 -15.67 15.74 -13.69
C VAL A 201 -14.39 15.29 -14.38
N GLY A 202 -14.18 15.68 -15.63
CA GLY A 202 -13.09 15.22 -16.48
C GLY A 202 -13.39 13.82 -16.99
N ASP A 203 -12.54 12.87 -16.62
CA ASP A 203 -12.77 11.45 -16.91
C ASP A 203 -13.90 10.91 -16.01
N LYS A 204 -15.07 10.70 -16.61
CA LYS A 204 -16.28 10.21 -15.92
C LYS A 204 -16.32 8.68 -15.75
N ILE A 205 -15.20 8.01 -15.97
CA ILE A 205 -15.12 6.56 -15.82
C ILE A 205 -15.26 6.20 -14.32
N SER A 206 -16.15 5.26 -14.06
CA SER A 206 -16.24 4.60 -12.75
C SER A 206 -15.47 3.31 -12.78
N LYS A 207 -14.82 2.97 -11.67
CA LYS A 207 -14.09 1.72 -11.46
C LYS A 207 -14.69 1.02 -10.26
N THR A 208 -15.01 -0.25 -10.38
CA THR A 208 -15.50 -1.10 -9.27
C THR A 208 -14.50 -2.20 -8.99
N PHE A 209 -14.40 -2.57 -7.70
CA PHE A 209 -13.44 -3.55 -7.22
C PHE A 209 -14.17 -4.59 -6.37
N THR A 210 -13.77 -5.84 -6.50
CA THR A 210 -14.21 -6.94 -5.63
C THR A 210 -13.01 -7.54 -4.90
N PHE A 211 -13.25 -8.15 -3.75
CA PHE A 211 -12.23 -8.63 -2.85
C PHE A 211 -12.55 -10.04 -2.36
N ASP A 212 -11.52 -10.77 -1.95
CA ASP A 212 -11.68 -11.99 -1.16
C ASP A 212 -11.84 -11.67 0.33
N ASP A 213 -11.78 -12.69 1.18
CA ASP A 213 -11.87 -12.58 2.65
C ASP A 213 -10.51 -12.67 3.35
N LYS A 214 -9.38 -12.60 2.61
CA LYS A 214 -8.02 -12.73 3.14
C LYS A 214 -7.30 -11.40 3.18
N LYS A 215 -6.34 -11.26 4.12
CA LYS A 215 -5.52 -10.05 4.24
C LYS A 215 -4.68 -9.79 2.99
N SER A 216 -4.68 -8.56 2.54
CA SER A 216 -3.87 -8.10 1.41
C SER A 216 -2.39 -8.03 1.79
N VAL A 217 -1.52 -8.65 0.98
CA VAL A 217 -0.07 -8.46 1.09
C VAL A 217 0.33 -7.06 0.65
N ASP A 218 -0.30 -6.51 -0.39
CA ASP A 218 -0.03 -5.15 -0.86
C ASP A 218 -0.33 -4.13 0.25
N GLN A 219 -1.42 -4.31 1.02
CA GLN A 219 -1.75 -3.47 2.17
C GLN A 219 -0.69 -3.56 3.28
N LEU A 220 -0.21 -4.77 3.61
CA LEU A 220 0.87 -4.94 4.60
C LEU A 220 2.15 -4.25 4.16
N ILE A 221 2.49 -4.31 2.88
CA ILE A 221 3.66 -3.64 2.31
C ILE A 221 3.54 -2.13 2.47
N VAL A 222 2.43 -1.51 2.06
CA VAL A 222 2.27 -0.05 2.14
C VAL A 222 2.18 0.44 3.58
N GLN A 223 1.62 -0.34 4.49
CA GLN A 223 1.64 -0.05 5.92
C GLN A 223 3.08 -0.07 6.48
N ASN A 224 3.91 -1.01 6.07
CA ASN A 224 5.33 -1.05 6.47
C ASN A 224 6.16 0.10 5.86
N LEU A 225 5.74 0.67 4.72
CA LEU A 225 6.41 1.83 4.12
C LEU A 225 6.03 3.15 4.79
N PHE A 226 4.75 3.34 5.15
CA PHE A 226 4.17 4.64 5.53
C PHE A 226 3.52 4.66 6.93
N GLY A 227 3.62 3.56 7.70
CA GLY A 227 3.00 3.46 9.03
C GLY A 227 1.47 3.51 8.95
N ASP A 228 0.83 3.93 10.05
CA ASP A 228 -0.64 3.93 10.17
C ASP A 228 -1.33 4.92 9.23
N ASN A 229 -0.61 5.92 8.72
CA ASN A 229 -1.14 6.92 7.79
C ASN A 229 -1.18 6.45 6.32
N TYR A 230 -0.85 5.18 6.04
CA TYR A 230 -0.80 4.63 4.67
C TYR A 230 -2.09 4.84 3.88
N LYS A 231 -3.27 4.76 4.52
CA LYS A 231 -4.59 4.95 3.87
C LYS A 231 -4.79 6.36 3.30
N ILE A 232 -4.06 7.34 3.83
CA ILE A 232 -4.04 8.72 3.33
C ILE A 232 -2.88 8.93 2.37
N ILE A 233 -1.68 8.46 2.74
CA ILE A 233 -0.44 8.74 2.01
C ILE A 233 -0.44 8.04 0.63
N VAL A 234 -0.80 6.74 0.57
CA VAL A 234 -0.70 5.95 -0.66
C VAL A 234 -1.56 6.52 -1.81
N PRO A 235 -2.87 6.86 -1.62
CA PRO A 235 -3.66 7.45 -2.70
C PRO A 235 -3.14 8.81 -3.18
N MET A 236 -2.43 9.56 -2.33
CA MET A 236 -1.80 10.82 -2.72
C MET A 236 -0.52 10.58 -3.51
N ILE A 237 0.34 9.65 -3.06
CA ILE A 237 1.61 9.35 -3.72
C ILE A 237 1.38 8.65 -5.07
N SER A 238 0.51 7.65 -5.15
CA SER A 238 0.24 6.91 -6.39
C SER A 238 -0.29 7.79 -7.52
N TYR A 239 -0.90 8.93 -7.20
CA TYR A 239 -1.26 9.94 -8.20
C TYR A 239 -0.04 10.70 -8.73
N HIS A 240 0.98 10.92 -7.90
CA HIS A 240 2.15 11.74 -8.23
C HIS A 240 3.37 10.94 -8.67
N GLU A 241 3.38 9.64 -8.37
CA GLU A 241 4.44 8.69 -8.72
C GLU A 241 3.88 7.63 -9.67
N ASP A 242 4.07 7.82 -10.98
CA ASP A 242 3.51 6.99 -12.05
C ASP A 242 3.93 5.51 -12.00
N GLU A 243 4.96 5.18 -11.19
CA GLU A 243 5.52 3.84 -11.08
C GLU A 243 5.52 3.29 -9.64
N PHE A 244 4.69 3.85 -8.75
CA PHE A 244 4.62 3.31 -7.40
C PHE A 244 4.03 1.88 -7.44
N ALA A 245 4.85 0.90 -7.05
CA ALA A 245 4.57 -0.51 -7.30
C ALA A 245 3.44 -1.10 -6.44
N PHE A 246 3.02 -0.41 -5.37
CA PHE A 246 2.06 -0.90 -4.39
C PHE A 246 1.02 0.17 -4.09
N GLU A 247 -0.14 0.07 -4.73
CA GLU A 247 -1.20 1.08 -4.65
C GLU A 247 -2.37 0.66 -3.77
N SER A 248 -2.46 -0.62 -3.39
CA SER A 248 -3.61 -1.13 -2.65
C SER A 248 -3.56 -0.74 -1.19
N ILE A 249 -4.55 0.04 -0.76
CA ILE A 249 -4.83 0.35 0.65
C ILE A 249 -5.95 -0.54 1.22
N SER A 250 -6.53 -1.41 0.42
CA SER A 250 -7.64 -2.29 0.80
C SER A 250 -7.17 -3.40 1.73
N TYR A 251 -7.98 -3.71 2.74
CA TYR A 251 -7.67 -4.71 3.76
C TYR A 251 -7.58 -6.13 3.19
N ASN A 252 -8.43 -6.44 2.20
CA ASN A 252 -8.48 -7.74 1.55
C ASN A 252 -7.79 -7.71 0.18
N ASN A 253 -7.45 -8.88 -0.36
CA ASN A 253 -6.89 -8.98 -1.70
C ASN A 253 -7.95 -8.67 -2.75
N GLU A 254 -7.62 -7.75 -3.66
CA GLU A 254 -8.47 -7.44 -4.80
C GLU A 254 -8.53 -8.64 -5.76
N THR A 255 -9.74 -9.09 -6.08
CA THR A 255 -9.98 -10.23 -6.99
C THR A 255 -10.43 -9.79 -8.37
N ASN A 256 -11.08 -8.61 -8.48
CA ASN A 256 -11.51 -8.10 -9.77
C ASN A 256 -11.52 -6.57 -9.78
N PHE A 257 -11.22 -6.02 -10.94
CA PHE A 257 -11.35 -4.60 -11.29
C PHE A 257 -12.18 -4.49 -12.56
N SER A 258 -13.28 -3.76 -12.52
CA SER A 258 -14.18 -3.55 -13.65
C SER A 258 -14.38 -2.06 -13.89
N PRO A 259 -13.92 -1.50 -15.03
CA PRO A 259 -14.20 -0.13 -15.42
C PRO A 259 -15.57 -0.01 -16.07
N SER A 260 -16.21 1.15 -15.99
CA SER A 260 -17.47 1.46 -16.68
C SER A 260 -17.26 1.90 -18.13
N SER A 261 -16.06 1.80 -18.66
CA SER A 261 -15.66 2.26 -20.00
C SER A 261 -15.06 1.12 -20.81
N THR A 262 -15.29 1.14 -22.11
CA THR A 262 -14.66 0.20 -23.07
C THR A 262 -13.20 0.54 -23.40
N VAL A 263 -12.73 1.72 -22.98
CA VAL A 263 -11.33 2.17 -23.21
C VAL A 263 -10.39 1.53 -22.17
N LEU A 264 -10.87 1.31 -20.94
CA LEU A 264 -10.10 0.63 -19.91
C LEU A 264 -10.46 -0.86 -19.89
N VAL A 265 -9.46 -1.68 -19.65
CA VAL A 265 -9.61 -3.14 -19.61
C VAL A 265 -9.82 -3.57 -18.17
N GLY A 266 -10.80 -4.42 -17.92
CA GLY A 266 -11.01 -5.07 -16.64
C GLY A 266 -9.89 -6.07 -16.32
N ILE A 267 -9.69 -6.33 -15.04
CA ILE A 267 -8.65 -7.22 -14.55
C ILE A 267 -9.26 -8.23 -13.59
N SER A 268 -8.97 -9.51 -13.77
CA SER A 268 -9.27 -10.56 -12.82
C SER A 268 -8.00 -11.10 -12.15
N LYS A 269 -8.08 -11.40 -10.85
CA LYS A 269 -6.97 -11.93 -10.06
C LYS A 269 -7.41 -13.20 -9.35
N LYS A 270 -6.57 -14.24 -9.39
CA LYS A 270 -6.79 -15.52 -8.70
C LYS A 270 -5.61 -15.79 -7.78
N TYR A 271 -5.91 -15.97 -6.49
CA TYR A 271 -4.91 -16.23 -5.47
C TYR A 271 -4.91 -17.71 -5.06
N LYS A 272 -3.73 -18.21 -4.66
CA LYS A 272 -3.57 -19.45 -3.91
C LYS A 272 -2.95 -19.10 -2.55
N TYR A 273 -3.38 -19.79 -1.50
CA TYR A 273 -3.01 -19.50 -0.11
C TYR A 273 -2.30 -20.67 0.55
N ASN A 274 -1.42 -20.38 1.50
CA ASN A 274 -0.89 -21.38 2.43
C ASN A 274 -1.91 -21.67 3.55
N LYS A 275 -1.57 -22.60 4.46
CA LYS A 275 -2.43 -22.98 5.59
C LYS A 275 -2.71 -21.83 6.59
N LEU A 276 -1.91 -20.77 6.58
CA LEU A 276 -2.04 -19.59 7.42
C LEU A 276 -2.79 -18.44 6.73
N ASN A 277 -3.43 -18.72 5.58
CA ASN A 277 -4.16 -17.74 4.75
C ASN A 277 -3.29 -16.60 4.17
N TYR A 278 -1.97 -16.81 4.02
CA TYR A 278 -1.13 -15.90 3.26
C TYR A 278 -1.08 -16.33 1.79
N PRO A 279 -1.20 -15.42 0.81
CA PRO A 279 -1.12 -15.77 -0.60
C PRO A 279 0.29 -16.28 -0.94
N ILE A 280 0.37 -17.44 -1.61
CA ILE A 280 1.62 -17.99 -2.14
C ILE A 280 1.78 -17.72 -3.63
N SER A 281 0.68 -17.46 -4.32
CA SER A 281 0.71 -17.01 -5.70
C SER A 281 -0.53 -16.18 -6.03
N CYS A 282 -0.40 -15.33 -7.06
CA CYS A 282 -1.49 -14.59 -7.68
C CYS A 282 -1.31 -14.64 -9.20
N SER A 283 -2.34 -15.07 -9.92
CA SER A 283 -2.43 -14.95 -11.37
C SER A 283 -3.41 -13.82 -11.70
N GLN A 284 -2.94 -12.83 -12.43
CA GLN A 284 -3.73 -11.69 -12.89
C GLN A 284 -3.84 -11.76 -14.40
N LEU A 285 -5.04 -11.57 -14.92
CA LEU A 285 -5.33 -11.54 -16.35
C LEU A 285 -6.18 -10.31 -16.68
N GLU A 286 -5.79 -9.57 -17.72
CA GLU A 286 -6.65 -8.58 -18.34
C GLU A 286 -7.78 -9.26 -19.12
N GLU A 287 -8.99 -8.68 -19.10
CA GLU A 287 -10.17 -9.26 -19.75
C GLU A 287 -10.00 -9.43 -21.27
N ASN A 288 -9.15 -8.60 -21.90
CA ASN A 288 -8.78 -8.73 -23.31
C ASN A 288 -7.79 -9.88 -23.59
N GLY A 289 -7.25 -10.53 -22.53
CA GLY A 289 -6.27 -11.60 -22.64
C GLY A 289 -4.87 -11.18 -23.10
N ILE A 290 -4.62 -9.88 -23.28
CA ILE A 290 -3.35 -9.37 -23.85
C ILE A 290 -2.23 -9.39 -22.82
N VAL A 291 -2.53 -9.08 -21.54
CA VAL A 291 -1.52 -9.03 -20.47
C VAL A 291 -1.86 -10.04 -19.39
N LYS A 292 -0.88 -10.85 -19.06
CA LYS A 292 -0.91 -11.78 -17.92
C LYS A 292 0.21 -11.43 -16.94
N THR A 293 -0.10 -11.40 -15.65
CA THR A 293 0.90 -11.21 -14.60
C THR A 293 0.81 -12.34 -13.59
N GLU A 294 1.93 -13.01 -13.33
CA GLU A 294 2.06 -14.04 -12.30
C GLU A 294 2.92 -13.50 -11.15
N LYS A 295 2.43 -13.59 -9.93
CA LYS A 295 3.17 -13.25 -8.72
C LYS A 295 3.39 -14.53 -7.89
N THR A 296 4.61 -14.71 -7.37
CA THR A 296 4.93 -15.74 -6.38
C THR A 296 5.45 -15.07 -5.13
N PHE A 297 4.87 -15.42 -3.97
CA PHE A 297 5.21 -14.85 -2.67
C PHE A 297 6.02 -15.88 -1.87
N ILE A 298 7.18 -15.48 -1.37
CA ILE A 298 8.11 -16.32 -0.59
C ILE A 298 8.19 -15.73 0.82
N TYR A 299 7.96 -16.55 1.83
CA TYR A 299 7.97 -16.18 3.25
C TYR A 299 9.12 -16.87 4.00
N GLU A 300 9.52 -16.29 5.15
CA GLU A 300 10.44 -16.89 6.12
C GLU A 300 9.66 -17.64 7.21
#